data_d33d1589d9546f62412485a8833abcfa
#
_entry.id   d33d1589d9546f62412485a8833abcfa
#
_cell.length_a   1.000
_cell.length_b   1.000
_cell.length_c   1.000
_cell.angle_alpha   90.00
_cell.angle_beta   90.00
_cell.angle_gamma   90.00
#
_symmetry.space_group_name_H-M   'P 1'
#
loop_
_entity.id
_entity.type
_entity.pdbx_description
1 polymer ?
#
loop_
_entity_poly.entity_id
_entity_poly.type
_entity_poly.pdbx_seq_one_letter_code
_entity_poly.pdbx_strand_id
1 'polypeptide(L)'
;MRINLFESDLERVARTLTDQFGVQVICQGDEAWTDGQRIVLPSLPEPMDDRLERMIVGYLDHEMAHVAFSDFKVVKEFSGKHPGHEAMLNVVEDALIEKRAMQRWPGVRANLDAMFAQIRDRVKGLA
;
A
#
# COMPACT_ATOMS: atom_id res chain seq x y z
N MET A 1 -1.80 22.98 -0.47
CA MET A 1 -3.03 23.00 0.35
C MET A 1 -3.89 21.78 0.07
N ARG A 2 -4.33 21.57 -1.18
CA ARG A 2 -5.09 20.36 -1.54
C ARG A 2 -4.32 19.07 -1.26
N ILE A 3 -3.01 19.05 -1.54
CA ILE A 3 -2.14 17.90 -1.29
C ILE A 3 -2.13 17.53 0.20
N ASN A 4 -2.01 18.54 1.08
CA ASN A 4 -1.98 18.31 2.53
C ASN A 4 -3.31 17.75 3.03
N LEU A 5 -4.43 18.24 2.48
CA LEU A 5 -5.75 17.72 2.83
C LEU A 5 -5.90 16.28 2.41
N PHE A 6 -5.45 15.95 1.19
CA PHE A 6 -5.51 14.58 0.69
C PHE A 6 -4.67 13.63 1.55
N GLU A 7 -3.45 14.03 1.92
CA GLU A 7 -2.59 13.22 2.79
C GLU A 7 -3.24 12.99 4.16
N SER A 8 -3.86 14.02 4.74
CA SER A 8 -4.59 13.90 6.00
C SER A 8 -5.78 12.96 5.90
N ASP A 9 -6.48 12.98 4.78
CA ASP A 9 -7.60 12.08 4.53
C ASP A 9 -7.12 10.63 4.41
N LEU A 10 -6.00 10.40 3.73
CA LEU A 10 -5.41 9.07 3.62
C LEU A 10 -5.03 8.52 5.00
N GLU A 11 -4.44 9.35 5.85
CA GLU A 11 -4.08 8.95 7.21
C GLU A 11 -5.30 8.61 8.06
N ARG A 12 -6.36 9.41 7.93
CA ARG A 12 -7.62 9.16 8.65
C ARG A 12 -8.24 7.84 8.24
N VAL A 13 -8.26 7.56 6.94
CA VAL A 13 -8.77 6.29 6.41
C VAL A 13 -7.95 5.12 6.94
N ALA A 14 -6.63 5.23 6.89
CA ALA A 14 -5.74 4.17 7.36
C ALA A 14 -5.97 3.86 8.85
N ARG A 15 -6.04 4.87 9.69
CA ARG A 15 -6.28 4.69 11.12
C ARG A 15 -7.62 4.06 11.41
N THR A 16 -8.66 4.49 10.69
CA THR A 16 -10.03 4.00 10.90
C THR A 16 -10.17 2.55 10.47
N LEU A 17 -9.70 2.20 9.27
CA LEU A 17 -9.88 0.87 8.71
C LEU A 17 -8.99 -0.17 9.37
N THR A 18 -7.79 0.19 9.78
CA THR A 18 -6.88 -0.75 10.45
C THR A 18 -7.15 -0.84 11.96
N ASP A 19 -7.97 0.04 12.50
CA ASP A 19 -8.22 0.18 13.93
C ASP A 19 -6.92 0.43 14.71
N GLN A 20 -5.96 1.08 14.08
CA GLN A 20 -4.66 1.41 14.66
C GLN A 20 -4.44 2.92 14.61
N PHE A 21 -4.77 3.60 15.69
CA PHE A 21 -4.77 5.05 15.74
C PHE A 21 -3.37 5.67 15.71
N GLY A 22 -2.33 4.88 15.96
CA GLY A 22 -0.94 5.34 15.90
C GLY A 22 -0.32 5.30 14.51
N VAL A 23 -1.03 4.79 13.50
CA VAL A 23 -0.50 4.71 12.14
C VAL A 23 -0.36 6.10 11.54
N GLN A 24 0.82 6.38 10.97
CA GLN A 24 1.10 7.62 10.24
C GLN A 24 1.17 7.33 8.74
N VAL A 25 0.67 8.26 7.93
CA VAL A 25 0.80 8.20 6.47
C VAL A 25 1.66 9.36 6.01
N ILE A 26 2.72 9.04 5.28
CA ILE A 26 3.69 10.02 4.78
C ILE A 26 3.83 9.82 3.28
N CYS A 27 3.72 10.91 2.51
CA CYS A 27 3.91 10.88 1.06
C CYS A 27 5.27 11.45 0.71
N GLN A 28 6.22 10.58 0.32
CA GLN A 28 7.57 11.00 -0.03
C GLN A 28 8.26 9.96 -0.92
N GLY A 29 9.20 10.40 -1.73
CA GLY A 29 9.99 9.49 -2.56
C GLY A 29 9.19 8.84 -3.68
N ASP A 30 9.65 7.68 -4.13
CA ASP A 30 9.11 6.99 -5.31
C ASP A 30 8.47 5.64 -4.99
N GLU A 31 8.56 5.18 -3.76
CA GLU A 31 8.13 3.85 -3.38
C GLU A 31 7.04 3.87 -2.31
N ALA A 32 6.26 2.79 -2.27
CA ALA A 32 5.29 2.56 -1.22
C ALA A 32 5.80 1.43 -0.32
N TRP A 33 5.73 1.62 1.00
CA TRP A 33 6.11 0.58 1.96
C TRP A 33 5.49 0.86 3.33
N THR A 34 5.53 -0.14 4.20
CA THR A 34 5.13 0.00 5.60
C THR A 34 5.99 -0.86 6.50
N ASP A 35 6.19 -0.40 7.72
CA ASP A 35 6.82 -1.18 8.80
C ASP A 35 5.79 -1.64 9.85
N GLY A 36 4.51 -1.43 9.59
CA GLY A 36 3.42 -1.72 10.51
C GLY A 36 2.98 -0.54 11.36
N GLN A 37 3.78 0.52 11.44
CA GLN A 37 3.48 1.73 12.20
C GLN A 37 3.35 2.95 11.32
N ARG A 38 4.11 2.99 10.22
CA ARG A 38 4.06 4.07 9.23
C ARG A 38 3.74 3.47 7.88
N ILE A 39 2.94 4.18 7.12
CA ILE A 39 2.71 3.90 5.71
C ILE A 39 3.37 5.01 4.91
N VAL A 40 4.33 4.66 4.07
CA VAL A 40 4.97 5.60 3.17
C VAL A 40 4.45 5.35 1.77
N LEU A 41 3.95 6.40 1.14
CA LEU A 41 3.43 6.39 -0.22
C LEU A 41 4.31 7.28 -1.10
N PRO A 42 4.31 7.08 -2.42
CA PRO A 42 5.07 7.97 -3.30
C PRO A 42 4.63 9.41 -3.15
N SER A 43 5.55 10.33 -3.45
CA SER A 43 5.25 11.77 -3.46
C SER A 43 4.03 12.04 -4.33
N LEU A 44 3.11 12.88 -3.83
CA LEU A 44 1.89 13.21 -4.55
C LEU A 44 2.24 14.11 -5.74
N PRO A 45 1.85 13.70 -6.97
CA PRO A 45 2.13 14.53 -8.15
C PRO A 45 1.28 15.77 -8.19
N GLU A 46 1.77 16.80 -8.85
CA GLU A 46 1.04 18.03 -9.08
C GLU A 46 1.12 18.40 -10.56
N PRO A 47 -0.01 18.56 -11.25
CA PRO A 47 -1.38 18.39 -10.74
C PRO A 47 -1.73 16.92 -10.53
N MET A 48 -2.64 16.67 -9.59
CA MET A 48 -3.18 15.34 -9.33
C MET A 48 -4.43 15.13 -10.20
N ASP A 49 -4.43 14.05 -11.00
CA ASP A 49 -5.62 13.65 -11.77
C ASP A 49 -6.29 12.43 -11.14
N ASP A 50 -7.47 12.06 -11.64
CA ASP A 50 -8.25 10.97 -11.08
C ASP A 50 -7.52 9.62 -11.15
N ARG A 51 -6.74 9.39 -12.21
CA ARG A 51 -5.98 8.14 -12.37
C ARG A 51 -4.88 8.03 -11.33
N LEU A 52 -4.14 9.11 -11.10
CA LEU A 52 -3.07 9.16 -10.11
C LEU A 52 -3.64 9.05 -8.70
N GLU A 53 -4.77 9.71 -8.45
CA GLU A 53 -5.46 9.62 -7.17
C GLU A 53 -5.86 8.18 -6.85
N ARG A 54 -6.45 7.48 -7.81
CA ARG A 54 -6.83 6.06 -7.64
C ARG A 54 -5.61 5.17 -7.41
N MET A 55 -4.51 5.44 -8.12
CA MET A 55 -3.27 4.70 -7.92
C MET A 55 -2.74 4.87 -6.50
N ILE A 56 -2.74 6.09 -5.98
CA ILE A 56 -2.29 6.37 -4.62
C ILE A 56 -3.19 5.67 -3.59
N VAL A 57 -4.50 5.71 -3.79
CA VAL A 57 -5.44 4.99 -2.92
C VAL A 57 -5.19 3.49 -2.97
N GLY A 58 -4.87 2.94 -4.16
CA GLY A 58 -4.50 1.53 -4.30
C GLY A 58 -3.24 1.18 -3.50
N TYR A 59 -2.22 2.01 -3.56
CA TYR A 59 -1.02 1.83 -2.74
C TYR A 59 -1.35 1.89 -1.25
N LEU A 60 -2.20 2.82 -0.84
CA LEU A 60 -2.64 2.91 0.55
C LEU A 60 -3.32 1.62 0.98
N ASP A 61 -4.27 1.11 0.18
CA ASP A 61 -5.00 -0.11 0.49
C ASP A 61 -4.06 -1.31 0.63
N HIS A 62 -3.06 -1.41 -0.25
CA HIS A 62 -2.05 -2.46 -0.19
C HIS A 62 -1.25 -2.39 1.12
N GLU A 63 -0.77 -1.20 1.47
CA GLU A 63 0.01 -1.02 2.71
C GLU A 63 -0.86 -1.17 3.96
N MET A 64 -2.13 -0.75 3.92
CA MET A 64 -3.06 -1.01 5.02
C MET A 64 -3.28 -2.52 5.20
N ALA A 65 -3.33 -3.28 4.11
CA ALA A 65 -3.46 -4.73 4.20
C ALA A 65 -2.27 -5.36 4.94
N HIS A 66 -1.05 -4.86 4.69
CA HIS A 66 0.11 -5.28 5.47
C HIS A 66 -0.03 -4.92 6.95
N VAL A 67 -0.43 -3.70 7.26
CA VAL A 67 -0.62 -3.26 8.66
C VAL A 67 -1.63 -4.15 9.37
N ALA A 68 -2.74 -4.48 8.71
CA ALA A 68 -3.83 -5.22 9.32
C ALA A 68 -3.59 -6.73 9.39
N PHE A 69 -2.91 -7.31 8.41
CA PHE A 69 -2.87 -8.75 8.23
C PHE A 69 -1.48 -9.37 8.23
N SER A 70 -0.39 -8.59 8.06
CA SER A 70 0.96 -9.13 8.10
C SER A 70 1.43 -9.30 9.54
N ASP A 71 2.13 -10.40 9.79
CA ASP A 71 2.89 -10.57 11.03
C ASP A 71 4.35 -10.22 10.72
N PHE A 72 4.72 -8.99 11.02
CA PHE A 72 6.06 -8.47 10.70
C PHE A 72 7.17 -9.22 11.41
N LYS A 73 6.89 -9.74 12.60
CA LYS A 73 7.86 -10.53 13.35
C LYS A 73 8.14 -11.85 12.64
N VAL A 74 7.10 -12.55 12.22
CA VAL A 74 7.23 -13.83 11.50
C VAL A 74 7.94 -13.63 10.17
N VAL A 75 7.59 -12.57 9.43
CA VAL A 75 8.23 -12.24 8.16
C VAL A 75 9.73 -12.01 8.36
N LYS A 76 10.10 -11.24 9.38
CA LYS A 76 11.49 -10.95 9.69
C LYS A 76 12.26 -12.22 10.08
N GLU A 77 11.65 -13.08 10.90
CA GLU A 77 12.25 -14.35 11.31
C GLU A 77 12.46 -15.28 10.11
N PHE A 78 11.47 -15.38 9.24
CA PHE A 78 11.57 -16.18 8.02
C PHE A 78 12.72 -15.69 7.14
N SER A 79 12.80 -14.39 6.90
CA SER A 79 13.85 -13.79 6.06
C SER A 79 15.24 -14.06 6.64
N GLY A 80 15.38 -14.04 7.97
CA GLY A 80 16.63 -14.35 8.63
C GLY A 80 17.05 -15.81 8.50
N LYS A 81 16.08 -16.73 8.48
CA LYS A 81 16.33 -18.18 8.40
C LYS A 81 16.48 -18.68 6.96
N HIS A 82 15.92 -17.96 5.99
CA HIS A 82 15.89 -18.38 4.60
C HIS A 82 16.39 -17.26 3.69
N PRO A 83 17.69 -16.91 3.77
CA PRO A 83 18.24 -15.86 2.91
C PRO A 83 18.04 -16.20 1.44
N GLY A 84 17.66 -15.21 0.65
CA GLY A 84 17.43 -15.39 -0.78
C GLY A 84 16.01 -15.78 -1.16
N HIS A 85 15.12 -16.00 -0.17
CA HIS A 85 13.72 -16.33 -0.44
C HIS A 85 12.76 -15.20 -0.16
N GLU A 86 13.27 -14.00 0.13
CA GLU A 86 12.44 -12.82 0.48
C GLU A 86 11.49 -12.43 -0.65
N ALA A 87 11.94 -12.49 -1.90
CA ALA A 87 11.10 -12.13 -3.05
C ALA A 87 9.90 -13.07 -3.17
N MET A 88 10.12 -14.38 -2.99
CA MET A 88 9.04 -15.36 -3.02
C MET A 88 8.06 -15.14 -1.87
N LEU A 89 8.58 -14.91 -0.68
CA LEU A 89 7.76 -14.64 0.50
C LEU A 89 6.88 -13.41 0.27
N ASN A 90 7.46 -12.34 -0.28
CA ASN A 90 6.72 -11.12 -0.57
C ASN A 90 5.57 -11.36 -1.54
N VAL A 91 5.80 -12.14 -2.60
CA VAL A 91 4.74 -12.45 -3.57
C VAL A 91 3.60 -13.22 -2.91
N VAL A 92 3.91 -14.24 -2.12
CA VAL A 92 2.90 -15.06 -1.44
C VAL A 92 2.16 -14.23 -0.40
N GLU A 93 2.87 -13.45 0.39
CA GLU A 93 2.28 -12.61 1.43
C GLU A 93 1.38 -11.54 0.82
N ASP A 94 1.84 -10.84 -0.22
CA ASP A 94 1.05 -9.83 -0.90
C ASP A 94 -0.28 -10.41 -1.40
N ALA A 95 -0.23 -11.58 -2.05
CA ALA A 95 -1.45 -12.23 -2.53
C ALA A 95 -2.42 -12.54 -1.39
N LEU A 96 -1.91 -13.04 -0.27
CA LEU A 96 -2.74 -13.40 0.88
C LEU A 96 -3.36 -12.19 1.55
N ILE A 97 -2.57 -11.15 1.84
CA ILE A 97 -3.09 -9.96 2.51
C ILE A 97 -4.06 -9.19 1.63
N GLU A 98 -3.80 -9.13 0.31
CA GLU A 98 -4.71 -8.48 -0.61
C GLU A 98 -6.05 -9.20 -0.68
N LYS A 99 -6.03 -10.53 -0.68
CA LYS A 99 -7.25 -11.33 -0.65
C LYS A 99 -8.05 -11.04 0.62
N ARG A 100 -7.40 -10.98 1.76
CA ARG A 100 -8.05 -10.68 3.04
C ARG A 100 -8.62 -9.26 3.05
N ALA A 101 -7.88 -8.30 2.51
CA ALA A 101 -8.32 -6.91 2.43
C ALA A 101 -9.57 -6.78 1.54
N MET A 102 -9.59 -7.47 0.39
CA MET A 102 -10.74 -7.47 -0.50
C MET A 102 -11.98 -8.08 0.15
N GLN A 103 -11.80 -9.05 1.04
CA GLN A 103 -12.91 -9.65 1.77
C GLN A 103 -13.43 -8.75 2.89
N ARG A 104 -12.54 -7.98 3.50
CA ARG A 104 -12.90 -7.15 4.66
C ARG A 104 -13.42 -5.78 4.27
N TRP A 105 -12.81 -5.14 3.28
CA TRP A 105 -13.11 -3.74 2.95
C TRP A 105 -13.69 -3.63 1.53
N PRO A 106 -14.96 -3.18 1.42
CA PRO A 106 -15.54 -2.90 0.10
C PRO A 106 -14.72 -1.83 -0.64
N GLY A 107 -14.55 -2.03 -1.93
CA GLY A 107 -13.84 -1.07 -2.77
C GLY A 107 -12.34 -1.29 -2.90
N VAL A 108 -11.72 -2.06 -2.03
CA VAL A 108 -10.28 -2.35 -2.11
C VAL A 108 -9.93 -3.01 -3.44
N ARG A 109 -10.75 -3.95 -3.90
CA ARG A 109 -10.50 -4.62 -5.18
C ARG A 109 -10.40 -3.64 -6.34
N ALA A 110 -11.33 -2.70 -6.42
CA ALA A 110 -11.32 -1.70 -7.48
C ALA A 110 -10.07 -0.80 -7.40
N ASN A 111 -9.66 -0.43 -6.20
CA ASN A 111 -8.49 0.40 -5.98
C ASN A 111 -7.19 -0.34 -6.34
N LEU A 112 -7.08 -1.61 -5.95
CA LEU A 112 -5.93 -2.44 -6.33
C LEU A 112 -5.88 -2.66 -7.84
N ASP A 113 -7.00 -2.93 -8.47
CA ASP A 113 -7.06 -3.10 -9.92
C ASP A 113 -6.61 -1.84 -10.65
N ALA A 114 -7.02 -0.67 -10.17
CA ALA A 114 -6.60 0.61 -10.73
C ALA A 114 -5.08 0.84 -10.56
N MET A 115 -4.54 0.48 -9.39
CA MET A 115 -3.11 0.58 -9.13
C MET A 115 -2.32 -0.33 -10.08
N PHE A 116 -2.71 -1.59 -10.21
CA PHE A 116 -2.02 -2.53 -11.08
C PHE A 116 -2.13 -2.14 -12.56
N ALA A 117 -3.25 -1.59 -12.98
CA ALA A 117 -3.41 -1.08 -14.34
C ALA A 117 -2.41 0.05 -14.64
N GLN A 118 -2.21 0.98 -13.70
CA GLN A 118 -1.24 2.06 -13.84
C GLN A 118 0.20 1.53 -13.89
N ILE A 119 0.52 0.57 -13.05
CA ILE A 119 1.86 -0.05 -13.04
C ILE A 119 2.10 -0.75 -14.39
N ARG A 120 1.12 -1.51 -14.88
CA ARG A 120 1.21 -2.20 -16.16
C ARG A 120 1.44 -1.22 -17.31
N ASP A 121 0.70 -0.11 -17.34
CA ASP A 121 0.82 0.87 -18.40
C ASP A 121 2.19 1.55 -18.39
N ARG A 122 2.74 1.81 -17.21
CA ARG A 122 4.09 2.36 -17.08
C ARG A 122 5.14 1.39 -17.59
N VAL A 123 5.03 0.11 -17.26
CA VAL A 123 5.95 -0.93 -17.75
C VAL A 123 5.90 -1.03 -19.27
N LYS A 124 4.71 -1.00 -19.86
CA LYS A 124 4.55 -0.98 -21.31
C LYS A 124 5.18 0.25 -21.96
N GLY A 125 5.08 1.40 -21.31
CA GLY A 125 5.68 2.64 -21.78
C GLY A 125 7.21 2.62 -21.78
N LEU A 126 7.82 1.73 -20.97
CA LEU A 126 9.26 1.54 -20.93
C LEU A 126 9.77 0.61 -22.05
N ALA A 127 8.90 -0.16 -22.62
CA ALA A 127 9.23 -1.06 -23.72
C ALA A 127 9.16 -0.34 -25.06
#